data_2ad4870990cd16f68a92533bc257e2dc
#
_entry.id   2ad4870990cd16f68a92533bc257e2dc
#
_cell.length_a   1.000
_cell.length_b   1.000
_cell.length_c   1.000
_cell.angle_alpha   90.00
_cell.angle_beta   90.00
_cell.angle_gamma   90.00
#
_symmetry.space_group_name_H-M   'P 1'
#
loop_
_entity.id
_entity.type
_entity.pdbx_description
1 polymer ?
#
loop_
_entity_poly.entity_id
_entity_poly.type
_entity_poly.pdbx_seq_one_letter_code
_entity_poly.pdbx_strand_id
1 'polypeptide(L)'
;VQDNEWGNSVTKEEARTYDAYDYAAGFVGLNRMRIDGTDFVESFIQMQKAVHFVREERKPLLVCAKTVLIGHHTSGVRREFYRDEADLAKHRAKDPGIILKKYLLEEGFNEETLSQIEIEARKQIEEDFNKAILAPDPKPETVKEHVCAPTPITEEKGTRIPENGEKIPMVDAGIHAIQELMYKHPEALLYGQDVGGRIGGVFREAVTLQQKFGNKRVFNTAIQEAYIIGSTVGMSAVGLKPIVEVQFADYIYPGINQLVTEVSKSCYLSNGKYPVSNIIRVPIGAYGGGGPYHSGSVETMLAQIKGIKIAYPSNAADFKGLFKAAFYDPNPVIFLEHKGLYWSKVPGTEDAKTVEPAEDYILPFGKANIVKFANEEEIQKGRTLVVVTYGMGVYWAKEAAKNFEGRIEIIDLRTIKPIDETLVFERVKIHGKCILLTEEALNNSMMEAFGARISKNCFKYLDAAVEIMGSLDLPAVPINLILEKEMLPNAEKLSLRINELLQN
;
A
#
# COMPACT_ATOMS: atom_id res chain seq x y z
N VAL A 1 -21.26 11.17 -12.78
CA VAL A 1 -21.94 11.38 -11.50
C VAL A 1 -23.42 11.07 -11.65
N GLN A 2 -23.97 10.21 -10.80
CA GLN A 2 -25.39 9.89 -10.74
C GLN A 2 -26.05 10.81 -9.68
N ASP A 3 -26.85 11.75 -10.16
CA ASP A 3 -27.50 12.75 -9.32
C ASP A 3 -28.99 12.41 -9.13
N ASN A 4 -29.27 11.71 -8.04
CA ASN A 4 -30.63 11.26 -7.67
C ASN A 4 -31.28 12.08 -6.53
N GLU A 5 -30.66 13.19 -6.14
CA GLU A 5 -31.11 14.13 -5.10
C GLU A 5 -31.01 13.61 -3.66
N TRP A 6 -30.53 12.38 -3.42
CA TRP A 6 -30.47 11.76 -2.11
C TRP A 6 -29.08 11.18 -1.78
N GLY A 7 -28.64 11.38 -0.53
CA GLY A 7 -27.47 10.73 0.08
C GLY A 7 -27.89 9.91 1.29
N ASN A 8 -28.49 8.75 1.09
CA ASN A 8 -29.25 8.00 2.08
C ASN A 8 -30.45 8.84 2.57
N SER A 9 -30.44 9.34 3.81
CA SER A 9 -31.48 10.22 4.39
C SER A 9 -31.20 11.72 4.23
N VAL A 10 -30.08 12.09 3.64
CA VAL A 10 -29.69 13.49 3.42
C VAL A 10 -30.12 13.96 2.05
N THR A 11 -30.89 15.06 2.00
CA THR A 11 -31.34 15.66 0.75
C THR A 11 -30.22 16.47 0.08
N LYS A 12 -30.40 16.79 -1.20
CA LYS A 12 -29.43 17.66 -1.91
C LYS A 12 -29.35 19.06 -1.30
N GLU A 13 -30.48 19.58 -0.79
CA GLU A 13 -30.54 20.89 -0.13
C GLU A 13 -29.72 20.94 1.17
N GLU A 14 -29.67 19.83 1.92
CA GLU A 14 -28.84 19.71 3.11
C GLU A 14 -27.36 19.52 2.78
N ALA A 15 -27.05 18.84 1.66
CA ALA A 15 -25.69 18.42 1.37
C ALA A 15 -24.89 19.43 0.54
N ARG A 16 -25.57 20.25 -0.32
CA ARG A 16 -24.85 21.03 -1.33
C ARG A 16 -25.66 22.18 -1.91
N THR A 17 -24.97 23.27 -2.25
CA THR A 17 -25.55 24.43 -2.96
C THR A 17 -25.63 24.19 -4.48
N TYR A 18 -24.63 23.47 -5.05
CA TYR A 18 -24.49 23.21 -6.47
C TYR A 18 -24.48 21.69 -6.74
N ASP A 19 -24.99 21.27 -7.88
CA ASP A 19 -24.77 19.91 -8.35
C ASP A 19 -23.33 19.72 -8.89
N ALA A 20 -22.95 18.48 -9.20
CA ALA A 20 -21.61 18.19 -9.70
C ALA A 20 -21.27 18.92 -11.01
N TYR A 21 -22.26 19.15 -11.87
CA TYR A 21 -22.08 19.86 -13.14
C TYR A 21 -21.72 21.33 -12.88
N ASP A 22 -22.46 22.01 -12.02
CA ASP A 22 -22.23 23.42 -11.70
C ASP A 22 -20.93 23.60 -10.89
N TYR A 23 -20.67 22.71 -9.94
CA TYR A 23 -19.41 22.69 -9.17
C TYR A 23 -18.18 22.56 -10.08
N ALA A 24 -18.26 21.69 -11.10
CA ALA A 24 -17.18 21.47 -12.06
C ALA A 24 -16.89 22.69 -12.96
N ALA A 25 -17.73 23.73 -12.97
CA ALA A 25 -17.49 24.95 -13.74
C ALA A 25 -16.22 25.69 -13.34
N GLY A 26 -15.79 25.55 -12.07
CA GLY A 26 -14.57 26.16 -11.57
C GLY A 26 -13.27 25.49 -12.03
N PHE A 27 -13.35 24.32 -12.64
CA PHE A 27 -12.16 23.55 -13.07
C PHE A 27 -11.88 23.82 -14.55
N VAL A 28 -10.99 24.76 -14.83
CA VAL A 28 -10.62 25.12 -16.21
C VAL A 28 -10.04 23.89 -16.93
N GLY A 29 -10.57 23.61 -18.12
CA GLY A 29 -10.17 22.47 -18.96
C GLY A 29 -10.92 21.17 -18.67
N LEU A 30 -11.72 21.09 -17.61
CA LEU A 30 -12.66 19.99 -17.39
C LEU A 30 -13.93 20.22 -18.22
N ASN A 31 -14.14 19.37 -19.24
CA ASN A 31 -15.38 19.36 -19.99
C ASN A 31 -16.49 18.74 -19.16
N ARG A 32 -17.72 19.20 -19.37
CA ARG A 32 -18.87 18.73 -18.59
C ARG A 32 -20.12 18.63 -19.42
N MET A 33 -20.93 17.63 -19.13
CA MET A 33 -22.19 17.32 -19.80
C MET A 33 -23.24 17.02 -18.75
N ARG A 34 -24.45 17.53 -18.93
CA ARG A 34 -25.64 17.17 -18.16
C ARG A 34 -26.57 16.37 -19.05
N ILE A 35 -27.06 15.25 -18.54
CA ILE A 35 -27.99 14.37 -19.27
C ILE A 35 -29.21 14.02 -18.42
N ASP A 36 -30.33 13.70 -19.04
CA ASP A 36 -31.45 13.07 -18.36
C ASP A 36 -31.21 11.56 -18.27
N GLY A 37 -30.80 11.11 -17.09
CA GLY A 37 -30.56 9.70 -16.80
C GLY A 37 -31.81 8.86 -16.62
N THR A 38 -33.00 9.47 -16.71
CA THR A 38 -34.31 8.78 -16.74
C THR A 38 -34.79 8.45 -18.14
N ASP A 39 -34.22 9.11 -19.17
CA ASP A 39 -34.46 8.81 -20.58
C ASP A 39 -33.34 7.90 -21.12
N PHE A 40 -33.71 6.67 -21.47
CA PHE A 40 -32.78 5.68 -22.01
C PHE A 40 -32.17 6.12 -23.35
N VAL A 41 -32.96 6.67 -24.25
CA VAL A 41 -32.54 7.05 -25.61
C VAL A 41 -31.58 8.24 -25.54
N GLU A 42 -31.92 9.26 -24.75
CA GLU A 42 -31.03 10.39 -24.50
C GLU A 42 -29.73 9.91 -23.85
N SER A 43 -29.83 9.12 -22.79
CA SER A 43 -28.65 8.58 -22.08
C SER A 43 -27.74 7.80 -23.02
N PHE A 44 -28.27 6.94 -23.88
CA PHE A 44 -27.50 6.16 -24.85
C PHE A 44 -26.76 7.06 -25.85
N ILE A 45 -27.47 8.01 -26.47
CA ILE A 45 -26.88 8.93 -27.45
C ILE A 45 -25.81 9.82 -26.80
N GLN A 46 -26.09 10.39 -25.65
CA GLN A 46 -25.15 11.29 -24.97
C GLN A 46 -23.93 10.54 -24.44
N MET A 47 -24.08 9.31 -23.95
CA MET A 47 -22.94 8.49 -23.54
C MET A 47 -22.07 8.07 -24.71
N GLN A 48 -22.65 7.79 -25.91
CA GLN A 48 -21.86 7.58 -27.11
C GLN A 48 -21.01 8.81 -27.45
N LYS A 49 -21.58 10.03 -27.37
CA LYS A 49 -20.86 11.28 -27.59
C LYS A 49 -19.76 11.47 -26.53
N ALA A 50 -20.06 11.18 -25.27
CA ALA A 50 -19.11 11.29 -24.18
C ALA A 50 -17.90 10.36 -24.36
N VAL A 51 -18.15 9.10 -24.71
CA VAL A 51 -17.08 8.10 -24.98
C VAL A 51 -16.26 8.52 -26.21
N HIS A 52 -16.91 8.94 -27.29
CA HIS A 52 -16.22 9.43 -28.48
C HIS A 52 -15.33 10.62 -28.14
N PHE A 53 -15.86 11.65 -27.46
CA PHE A 53 -15.10 12.82 -27.04
C PHE A 53 -13.83 12.45 -26.25
N VAL A 54 -13.98 11.60 -25.21
CA VAL A 54 -12.83 11.21 -24.38
C VAL A 54 -11.78 10.42 -25.18
N ARG A 55 -12.21 9.58 -26.14
CA ARG A 55 -11.31 8.78 -26.97
C ARG A 55 -10.56 9.62 -28.00
N GLU A 56 -11.23 10.56 -28.66
CA GLU A 56 -10.65 11.38 -29.73
C GLU A 56 -9.86 12.57 -29.14
N GLU A 57 -10.49 13.34 -28.25
CA GLU A 57 -9.90 14.57 -27.70
C GLU A 57 -8.86 14.28 -26.58
N ARG A 58 -8.85 13.09 -26.02
CA ARG A 58 -7.98 12.69 -24.89
C ARG A 58 -8.06 13.66 -23.72
N LYS A 59 -9.23 14.19 -23.45
CA LYS A 59 -9.54 15.14 -22.38
C LYS A 59 -10.54 14.55 -21.40
N PRO A 60 -10.48 14.93 -20.11
CA PRO A 60 -11.48 14.50 -19.13
C PRO A 60 -12.84 15.12 -19.44
N LEU A 61 -13.90 14.35 -19.15
CA LEU A 61 -15.29 14.79 -19.28
C LEU A 61 -16.07 14.34 -18.05
N LEU A 62 -16.71 15.28 -17.37
CA LEU A 62 -17.66 15.00 -16.30
C LEU A 62 -19.06 14.87 -16.92
N VAL A 63 -19.68 13.71 -16.76
CA VAL A 63 -21.10 13.49 -17.09
C VAL A 63 -21.91 13.51 -15.80
N CYS A 64 -22.85 14.45 -15.68
CA CYS A 64 -23.79 14.55 -14.57
C CYS A 64 -25.16 14.07 -15.07
N ALA A 65 -25.54 12.85 -14.70
CA ALA A 65 -26.81 12.25 -15.06
C ALA A 65 -27.84 12.53 -13.97
N LYS A 66 -28.90 13.25 -14.30
CA LYS A 66 -30.06 13.41 -13.42
C LYS A 66 -30.86 12.12 -13.44
N THR A 67 -31.00 11.49 -12.31
CA THR A 67 -31.66 10.18 -12.16
C THR A 67 -32.68 10.19 -11.05
N VAL A 68 -33.32 9.05 -10.84
CA VAL A 68 -34.27 8.83 -9.73
C VAL A 68 -33.76 7.74 -8.79
N LEU A 69 -34.15 7.80 -7.53
CA LEU A 69 -33.94 6.76 -6.55
C LEU A 69 -35.27 6.06 -6.26
N ILE A 70 -35.53 4.94 -6.94
CA ILE A 70 -36.78 4.19 -6.85
C ILE A 70 -36.71 3.17 -5.70
N GLY A 71 -35.57 2.55 -5.51
CA GLY A 71 -35.32 1.56 -4.47
C GLY A 71 -34.91 2.16 -3.12
N HIS A 72 -34.47 1.30 -2.20
CA HIS A 72 -33.78 1.70 -0.98
C HIS A 72 -32.33 2.08 -1.30
N HIS A 73 -31.75 2.98 -0.52
CA HIS A 73 -30.32 3.30 -0.63
C HIS A 73 -29.44 2.11 -0.19
N THR A 74 -29.84 1.46 0.89
CA THR A 74 -29.18 0.27 1.43
C THR A 74 -30.21 -0.79 1.79
N SER A 75 -29.74 -2.02 2.07
CA SER A 75 -30.59 -3.10 2.58
C SER A 75 -31.02 -2.89 4.04
N GLY A 76 -30.34 -2.02 4.79
CA GLY A 76 -30.56 -1.87 6.25
C GLY A 76 -31.59 -0.81 6.64
N VAL A 77 -31.86 0.18 5.80
CA VAL A 77 -32.76 1.29 6.12
C VAL A 77 -33.80 1.48 5.02
N ARG A 78 -35.05 1.36 5.39
CA ARG A 78 -36.15 1.53 4.46
C ARG A 78 -36.36 3.02 4.14
N ARG A 79 -36.56 3.34 2.86
CA ARG A 79 -36.76 4.72 2.35
C ARG A 79 -38.02 5.39 2.96
N GLU A 80 -39.03 4.61 3.29
CA GLU A 80 -40.29 5.09 3.91
C GLU A 80 -40.07 5.71 5.29
N PHE A 81 -38.92 5.53 5.93
CA PHE A 81 -38.59 6.17 7.21
C PHE A 81 -38.16 7.62 7.08
N TYR A 82 -37.70 8.04 5.90
CA TYR A 82 -37.14 9.38 5.71
C TYR A 82 -37.59 10.10 4.42
N ARG A 83 -38.37 9.44 3.57
CA ARG A 83 -38.95 10.03 2.35
C ARG A 83 -40.47 9.98 2.44
N ASP A 84 -41.13 11.08 2.12
CA ASP A 84 -42.59 11.15 2.07
C ASP A 84 -43.15 10.56 0.77
N GLU A 85 -44.46 10.34 0.78
CA GLU A 85 -45.15 9.75 -0.39
C GLU A 85 -45.14 10.64 -1.65
N ALA A 86 -45.11 11.96 -1.46
CA ALA A 86 -45.05 12.90 -2.59
C ALA A 86 -43.68 12.79 -3.30
N ASP A 87 -42.59 12.70 -2.57
CA ASP A 87 -41.24 12.49 -3.12
C ASP A 87 -41.13 11.12 -3.77
N LEU A 88 -41.64 10.07 -3.13
CA LEU A 88 -41.63 8.72 -3.71
C LEU A 88 -42.43 8.64 -5.00
N ALA A 89 -43.62 9.30 -5.08
CA ALA A 89 -44.44 9.37 -6.26
C ALA A 89 -43.74 10.14 -7.38
N LYS A 90 -43.10 11.27 -7.07
CA LYS A 90 -42.29 12.06 -8.03
C LYS A 90 -41.20 11.19 -8.67
N HIS A 91 -40.49 10.38 -7.87
CA HIS A 91 -39.44 9.52 -8.38
C HIS A 91 -39.98 8.32 -9.19
N ARG A 92 -41.10 7.71 -8.76
CA ARG A 92 -41.77 6.64 -9.50
C ARG A 92 -42.29 7.11 -10.88
N ALA A 93 -42.81 8.30 -10.94
CA ALA A 93 -43.32 8.87 -12.23
C ALA A 93 -42.21 9.05 -13.28
N LYS A 94 -40.95 9.07 -12.87
CA LYS A 94 -39.75 9.16 -13.72
C LYS A 94 -38.98 7.85 -13.81
N ASP A 95 -39.63 6.72 -13.59
CA ASP A 95 -39.00 5.41 -13.75
C ASP A 95 -38.53 5.22 -15.20
N PRO A 96 -37.22 4.99 -15.45
CA PRO A 96 -36.70 4.82 -16.81
C PRO A 96 -37.40 3.73 -17.63
N GLY A 97 -37.82 2.64 -16.94
CA GLY A 97 -38.57 1.55 -17.60
C GLY A 97 -39.91 1.98 -18.12
N ILE A 98 -40.65 2.79 -17.35
CA ILE A 98 -41.96 3.33 -17.76
C ILE A 98 -41.77 4.31 -18.94
N ILE A 99 -40.78 5.18 -18.86
CA ILE A 99 -40.48 6.16 -19.94
C ILE A 99 -40.09 5.43 -21.23
N LEU A 100 -39.19 4.44 -21.13
CA LEU A 100 -38.79 3.66 -22.32
C LEU A 100 -39.94 2.89 -22.94
N LYS A 101 -40.79 2.24 -22.13
CA LYS A 101 -41.96 1.51 -22.63
C LYS A 101 -42.88 2.42 -23.40
N LYS A 102 -43.16 3.62 -22.84
CA LYS A 102 -43.99 4.63 -23.51
C LYS A 102 -43.38 5.06 -24.86
N TYR A 103 -42.10 5.38 -24.89
CA TYR A 103 -41.37 5.74 -26.11
C TYR A 103 -41.45 4.63 -27.17
N LEU A 104 -41.23 3.39 -26.81
CA LEU A 104 -41.27 2.26 -27.74
C LEU A 104 -42.66 2.06 -28.33
N LEU A 105 -43.75 2.26 -27.56
CA LEU A 105 -45.11 2.22 -28.05
C LEU A 105 -45.39 3.34 -29.04
N GLU A 106 -44.88 4.56 -28.79
CA GLU A 106 -44.98 5.71 -29.69
C GLU A 106 -44.22 5.47 -31.01
N GLU A 107 -43.08 4.74 -30.94
CA GLU A 107 -42.30 4.33 -32.14
C GLU A 107 -42.90 3.12 -32.89
N GLY A 108 -44.05 2.61 -32.46
CA GLY A 108 -44.81 1.57 -33.18
C GLY A 108 -44.50 0.13 -32.75
N PHE A 109 -43.78 -0.09 -31.68
CA PHE A 109 -43.67 -1.41 -31.06
C PHE A 109 -45.02 -1.80 -30.44
N ASN A 110 -45.42 -3.06 -30.58
CA ASN A 110 -46.66 -3.48 -30.00
C ASN A 110 -46.50 -3.89 -28.51
N GLU A 111 -47.58 -3.70 -27.74
CA GLU A 111 -47.58 -3.97 -26.29
C GLU A 111 -47.36 -5.44 -25.99
N GLU A 112 -47.83 -6.35 -26.84
CA GLU A 112 -47.67 -7.79 -26.65
C GLU A 112 -46.17 -8.20 -26.68
N THR A 113 -45.42 -7.67 -27.66
CA THR A 113 -43.98 -7.89 -27.76
C THR A 113 -43.24 -7.37 -26.52
N LEU A 114 -43.54 -6.17 -26.04
CA LEU A 114 -42.91 -5.58 -24.86
C LEU A 114 -43.25 -6.38 -23.60
N SER A 115 -44.50 -6.82 -23.45
CA SER A 115 -44.93 -7.65 -22.35
C SER A 115 -44.27 -9.03 -22.38
N GLN A 116 -44.05 -9.61 -23.55
CA GLN A 116 -43.34 -10.87 -23.70
C GLN A 116 -41.86 -10.74 -23.24
N ILE A 117 -41.17 -9.64 -23.60
CA ILE A 117 -39.80 -9.34 -23.14
C ILE A 117 -39.74 -9.23 -21.60
N GLU A 118 -40.72 -8.54 -20.98
CA GLU A 118 -40.79 -8.44 -19.51
C GLU A 118 -40.98 -9.81 -18.85
N ILE A 119 -41.85 -10.67 -19.42
CA ILE A 119 -42.10 -12.04 -18.90
C ILE A 119 -40.84 -12.89 -18.99
N GLU A 120 -40.17 -12.86 -20.15
CA GLU A 120 -38.94 -13.62 -20.35
C GLU A 120 -37.82 -13.16 -19.42
N ALA A 121 -37.65 -11.84 -19.25
CA ALA A 121 -36.66 -11.28 -18.30
C ALA A 121 -36.94 -11.69 -16.86
N ARG A 122 -38.20 -11.64 -16.40
CA ARG A 122 -38.59 -12.10 -15.06
C ARG A 122 -38.34 -13.58 -14.88
N LYS A 123 -38.70 -14.40 -15.85
CA LYS A 123 -38.47 -15.84 -15.84
C LYS A 123 -36.96 -16.14 -15.71
N GLN A 124 -36.12 -15.47 -16.50
CA GLN A 124 -34.69 -15.64 -16.46
C GLN A 124 -34.10 -15.27 -15.06
N ILE A 125 -34.56 -14.14 -14.49
CA ILE A 125 -34.12 -13.71 -13.13
C ILE A 125 -34.54 -14.74 -12.09
N GLU A 126 -35.77 -15.28 -12.17
CA GLU A 126 -36.24 -16.30 -11.22
C GLU A 126 -35.47 -17.62 -11.34
N GLU A 127 -35.17 -18.05 -12.58
CA GLU A 127 -34.34 -19.22 -12.82
C GLU A 127 -32.93 -19.05 -12.25
N ASP A 128 -32.29 -17.89 -12.48
CA ASP A 128 -30.96 -17.62 -11.99
C ASP A 128 -30.92 -17.46 -10.47
N PHE A 129 -31.94 -16.86 -9.86
CA PHE A 129 -32.13 -16.80 -8.41
C PHE A 129 -32.24 -18.21 -7.80
N ASN A 130 -33.07 -19.07 -8.39
CA ASN A 130 -33.24 -20.45 -7.93
C ASN A 130 -31.95 -21.27 -8.08
N LYS A 131 -31.20 -21.11 -9.19
CA LYS A 131 -29.89 -21.72 -9.35
C LYS A 131 -28.93 -21.28 -8.25
N ALA A 132 -28.91 -19.98 -7.90
CA ALA A 132 -28.05 -19.44 -6.85
C ALA A 132 -28.40 -20.01 -5.46
N ILE A 133 -29.72 -20.13 -5.14
CA ILE A 133 -30.16 -20.73 -3.86
C ILE A 133 -29.81 -22.21 -3.76
N LEU A 134 -29.91 -22.94 -4.87
CA LEU A 134 -29.61 -24.38 -4.91
C LEU A 134 -28.12 -24.69 -5.05
N ALA A 135 -27.28 -23.69 -5.28
CA ALA A 135 -25.84 -23.86 -5.32
C ALA A 135 -25.30 -24.30 -3.97
N PRO A 136 -24.31 -25.19 -3.92
CA PRO A 136 -23.71 -25.60 -2.65
C PRO A 136 -23.01 -24.41 -1.99
N ASP A 137 -23.09 -24.35 -0.67
CA ASP A 137 -22.35 -23.37 0.12
C ASP A 137 -20.84 -23.49 -0.12
N PRO A 138 -20.10 -22.37 -0.05
CA PRO A 138 -18.65 -22.42 -0.14
C PRO A 138 -18.06 -23.21 1.03
N LYS A 139 -16.96 -23.92 0.79
CA LYS A 139 -16.27 -24.67 1.83
C LYS A 139 -15.61 -23.71 2.83
N PRO A 140 -15.71 -23.95 4.16
CA PRO A 140 -15.17 -23.03 5.18
C PRO A 140 -13.68 -22.70 5.00
N GLU A 141 -12.87 -23.64 4.51
CA GLU A 141 -11.44 -23.46 4.27
C GLU A 141 -11.12 -22.43 3.19
N THR A 142 -12.03 -22.20 2.24
CA THR A 142 -11.85 -21.22 1.15
C THR A 142 -11.85 -19.77 1.65
N VAL A 143 -12.26 -19.50 2.89
CA VAL A 143 -12.19 -18.16 3.50
C VAL A 143 -10.79 -17.56 3.52
N LYS A 144 -9.73 -18.39 3.41
CA LYS A 144 -8.33 -17.95 3.37
C LYS A 144 -7.77 -17.78 1.97
N GLU A 145 -8.53 -18.16 0.95
CA GLU A 145 -8.07 -18.08 -0.44
C GLU A 145 -8.05 -16.62 -0.92
N HIS A 146 -7.17 -16.32 -1.84
CA HIS A 146 -7.05 -15.01 -2.51
C HIS A 146 -6.78 -13.79 -1.60
N VAL A 147 -6.34 -13.99 -0.35
CA VAL A 147 -5.85 -12.87 0.50
C VAL A 147 -4.72 -12.14 -0.21
N CYS A 148 -3.88 -12.87 -0.92
CA CYS A 148 -2.86 -12.38 -1.86
C CYS A 148 -2.84 -13.30 -3.07
N ALA A 149 -2.46 -12.76 -4.22
CA ALA A 149 -2.12 -13.54 -5.40
C ALA A 149 -0.79 -14.29 -5.17
N PRO A 150 -0.55 -15.44 -5.82
CA PRO A 150 0.70 -16.19 -5.68
C PRO A 150 1.93 -15.33 -6.04
N THR A 151 2.93 -15.36 -5.17
CA THR A 151 4.20 -14.64 -5.37
C THR A 151 5.11 -15.43 -6.30
N PRO A 152 5.60 -14.85 -7.41
CA PRO A 152 6.45 -15.57 -8.36
C PRO A 152 7.91 -15.70 -7.91
N ILE A 153 8.37 -14.78 -7.05
CA ILE A 153 9.76 -14.74 -6.56
C ILE A 153 9.81 -15.37 -5.17
N THR A 154 10.28 -16.61 -5.09
CA THR A 154 10.35 -17.41 -3.85
C THR A 154 11.77 -17.71 -3.41
N GLU A 155 12.76 -17.49 -4.29
CA GLU A 155 14.17 -17.77 -4.06
C GLU A 155 15.02 -16.58 -4.48
N GLU A 156 16.16 -16.39 -3.79
CA GLU A 156 17.20 -15.43 -4.18
C GLU A 156 17.89 -15.93 -5.45
N LYS A 157 18.05 -15.04 -6.44
CA LYS A 157 18.65 -15.35 -7.72
C LYS A 157 19.55 -14.21 -8.20
N GLY A 158 20.44 -14.54 -9.13
CA GLY A 158 21.37 -13.59 -9.73
C GLY A 158 22.61 -13.32 -8.83
N THR A 159 23.42 -12.36 -9.26
CA THR A 159 24.72 -12.09 -8.65
C THR A 159 24.62 -10.91 -7.69
N ARG A 160 24.66 -11.19 -6.38
CA ARG A 160 24.64 -10.15 -5.33
C ARG A 160 25.90 -9.29 -5.30
N ILE A 161 27.05 -9.90 -5.49
CA ILE A 161 28.37 -9.24 -5.44
C ILE A 161 29.13 -9.60 -6.72
N PRO A 162 28.96 -8.82 -7.80
CA PRO A 162 29.71 -9.04 -9.04
C PRO A 162 31.20 -8.71 -8.87
N GLU A 163 32.04 -9.41 -9.62
CA GLU A 163 33.47 -9.10 -9.69
C GLU A 163 33.68 -7.65 -10.17
N ASN A 164 34.55 -6.92 -9.50
CA ASN A 164 34.83 -5.50 -9.78
C ASN A 164 33.65 -4.54 -9.65
N GLY A 165 32.59 -4.93 -8.90
CA GLY A 165 31.47 -4.06 -8.62
C GLY A 165 31.85 -2.89 -7.71
N GLU A 166 31.28 -1.72 -7.99
CA GLU A 166 31.47 -0.52 -7.18
C GLU A 166 30.48 -0.49 -6.00
N LYS A 167 30.88 0.12 -4.87
CA LYS A 167 29.97 0.38 -3.76
C LYS A 167 29.12 1.61 -4.05
N ILE A 168 27.82 1.44 -3.96
CA ILE A 168 26.84 2.49 -4.19
C ILE A 168 25.97 2.74 -2.94
N PRO A 169 25.45 3.97 -2.74
CA PRO A 169 24.48 4.26 -1.70
C PRO A 169 23.09 3.69 -2.03
N MET A 170 22.22 3.59 -1.02
CA MET A 170 20.86 3.06 -1.21
C MET A 170 20.03 3.85 -2.22
N VAL A 171 20.19 5.17 -2.27
CA VAL A 171 19.47 6.02 -3.21
C VAL A 171 19.81 5.67 -4.67
N ASP A 172 21.07 5.42 -4.97
CA ASP A 172 21.51 5.04 -6.32
C ASP A 172 21.02 3.62 -6.67
N ALA A 173 21.06 2.70 -5.71
CA ALA A 173 20.50 1.35 -5.89
C ALA A 173 19.01 1.38 -6.26
N GLY A 174 18.24 2.28 -5.65
CA GLY A 174 16.84 2.53 -5.98
C GLY A 174 16.65 3.08 -7.39
N ILE A 175 17.41 4.13 -7.75
CA ILE A 175 17.38 4.72 -9.10
C ILE A 175 17.72 3.67 -10.16
N HIS A 176 18.79 2.90 -9.95
CA HIS A 176 19.24 1.89 -10.90
C HIS A 176 18.23 0.74 -11.02
N ALA A 177 17.63 0.28 -9.91
CA ALA A 177 16.58 -0.73 -9.97
C ALA A 177 15.38 -0.27 -10.81
N ILE A 178 14.90 0.97 -10.56
CA ILE A 178 13.78 1.54 -11.32
C ILE A 178 14.16 1.70 -12.80
N GLN A 179 15.36 2.20 -13.08
CA GLN A 179 15.85 2.39 -14.45
C GLN A 179 15.92 1.07 -15.23
N GLU A 180 16.51 0.04 -14.64
CA GLU A 180 16.61 -1.30 -15.23
C GLU A 180 15.23 -1.90 -15.53
N LEU A 181 14.28 -1.76 -14.58
CA LEU A 181 12.91 -2.21 -14.76
C LEU A 181 12.19 -1.43 -15.87
N MET A 182 12.32 -0.11 -15.89
CA MET A 182 11.66 0.73 -16.91
C MET A 182 12.23 0.53 -18.31
N TYR A 183 13.47 0.13 -18.47
CA TYR A 183 14.01 -0.26 -19.78
C TYR A 183 13.40 -1.57 -20.30
N LYS A 184 13.17 -2.53 -19.42
CA LYS A 184 12.61 -3.84 -19.77
C LYS A 184 11.08 -3.82 -19.91
N HIS A 185 10.42 -2.93 -19.17
CA HIS A 185 8.97 -2.93 -18.97
C HIS A 185 8.36 -1.59 -19.42
N PRO A 186 7.84 -1.49 -20.64
CA PRO A 186 7.20 -0.27 -21.13
C PRO A 186 5.94 0.11 -20.32
N GLU A 187 5.30 -0.85 -19.67
CA GLU A 187 4.14 -0.67 -18.78
C GLU A 187 4.49 -0.07 -17.41
N ALA A 188 5.78 0.03 -17.05
CA ALA A 188 6.22 0.62 -15.79
C ALA A 188 6.05 2.16 -15.81
N LEU A 189 5.44 2.69 -14.77
CA LEU A 189 5.25 4.12 -14.52
C LEU A 189 5.86 4.51 -13.18
N LEU A 190 6.40 5.72 -13.09
CA LEU A 190 6.86 6.31 -11.84
C LEU A 190 6.21 7.68 -11.65
N TYR A 191 5.47 7.88 -10.56
CA TYR A 191 4.85 9.16 -10.28
C TYR A 191 4.61 9.42 -8.80
N GLY A 192 4.43 10.70 -8.47
CA GLY A 192 4.20 11.21 -7.13
C GLY A 192 4.41 12.72 -7.12
N GLN A 193 4.52 13.31 -5.93
CA GLN A 193 4.89 14.72 -5.80
C GLN A 193 6.40 14.87 -6.02
N ASP A 194 6.81 15.85 -6.82
CA ASP A 194 8.22 16.18 -7.09
C ASP A 194 9.10 15.06 -7.66
N VAL A 195 8.53 13.93 -8.02
CA VAL A 195 9.24 12.75 -8.56
C VAL A 195 9.82 13.05 -9.94
N GLY A 196 9.07 13.76 -10.78
CA GLY A 196 9.50 14.19 -12.10
C GLY A 196 10.19 15.56 -12.12
N GLY A 197 10.55 16.02 -13.32
CA GLY A 197 11.04 17.35 -13.56
C GLY A 197 12.44 17.63 -13.02
N ARG A 198 12.60 18.79 -12.39
CA ARG A 198 13.92 19.31 -12.00
C ARG A 198 14.49 18.69 -10.74
N ILE A 199 13.64 18.31 -9.78
CA ILE A 199 14.08 17.81 -8.48
C ILE A 199 14.42 16.32 -8.60
N GLY A 200 13.52 15.49 -9.15
CA GLY A 200 13.70 14.05 -9.23
C GLY A 200 13.63 13.38 -7.85
N GLY A 201 12.55 13.71 -7.10
CA GLY A 201 12.34 13.32 -5.72
C GLY A 201 12.98 14.26 -4.69
N VAL A 202 12.38 14.37 -3.49
CA VAL A 202 12.86 15.26 -2.41
C VAL A 202 14.28 14.91 -1.97
N PHE A 203 14.61 13.62 -2.00
CA PHE A 203 15.94 13.09 -1.69
C PHE A 203 16.75 12.78 -2.95
N ARG A 204 16.29 13.20 -4.14
CA ARG A 204 16.88 12.94 -5.46
C ARG A 204 16.81 11.44 -5.87
N GLU A 205 15.93 10.69 -5.29
CA GLU A 205 15.70 9.25 -5.44
C GLU A 205 15.03 8.85 -6.77
N ALA A 206 14.72 9.84 -7.62
CA ALA A 206 14.22 9.65 -8.99
C ALA A 206 14.94 10.55 -10.01
N VAL A 207 16.08 11.13 -9.62
CA VAL A 207 16.84 12.06 -10.48
C VAL A 207 17.19 11.42 -11.82
N THR A 208 17.11 12.20 -12.91
CA THR A 208 17.36 11.78 -14.30
C THR A 208 16.31 10.83 -14.93
N LEU A 209 15.43 10.19 -14.18
CA LEU A 209 14.51 9.21 -14.73
C LEU A 209 13.50 9.83 -15.73
N GLN A 210 12.97 11.02 -15.43
CA GLN A 210 12.07 11.70 -16.39
C GLN A 210 12.80 12.08 -17.70
N GLN A 211 14.06 12.46 -17.62
CA GLN A 211 14.87 12.78 -18.82
C GLN A 211 15.08 11.55 -19.71
N LYS A 212 15.23 10.37 -19.09
CA LYS A 212 15.43 9.08 -19.78
C LYS A 212 14.16 8.50 -20.37
N PHE A 213 13.04 8.56 -19.62
CA PHE A 213 11.80 7.85 -19.97
C PHE A 213 10.65 8.75 -20.41
N GLY A 214 10.81 10.08 -20.30
CA GLY A 214 9.84 11.08 -20.69
C GLY A 214 8.69 11.26 -19.68
N ASN A 215 7.97 12.38 -19.85
CA ASN A 215 6.91 12.81 -18.93
C ASN A 215 5.62 11.97 -18.98
N LYS A 216 5.51 11.05 -19.93
CA LYS A 216 4.39 10.08 -19.96
C LYS A 216 4.61 8.90 -19.04
N ARG A 217 5.85 8.63 -18.67
CA ARG A 217 6.22 7.49 -17.82
C ARG A 217 6.76 7.90 -16.46
N VAL A 218 7.37 9.07 -16.35
CA VAL A 218 7.85 9.65 -15.09
C VAL A 218 7.28 11.07 -14.97
N PHE A 219 6.37 11.29 -14.02
CA PHE A 219 5.65 12.56 -13.93
C PHE A 219 5.25 12.95 -12.51
N ASN A 220 5.04 14.26 -12.34
CA ASN A 220 4.51 14.81 -11.09
C ASN A 220 2.97 14.71 -11.05
N THR A 221 2.44 14.50 -9.85
CA THR A 221 1.04 14.69 -9.54
C THR A 221 0.80 16.01 -8.82
N ALA A 222 -0.46 16.39 -8.64
CA ALA A 222 -0.84 17.33 -7.60
C ALA A 222 -0.54 16.74 -6.21
N ILE A 223 -0.53 17.58 -5.16
CA ILE A 223 -0.44 17.16 -3.75
C ILE A 223 -1.76 16.49 -3.37
N GLN A 224 -1.81 15.15 -3.56
CA GLN A 224 -3.02 14.37 -3.33
C GLN A 224 -2.66 12.89 -3.17
N GLU A 225 -2.31 12.49 -1.96
CA GLU A 225 -1.86 11.13 -1.65
C GLU A 225 -2.98 10.09 -1.88
N ALA A 226 -4.24 10.47 -1.69
CA ALA A 226 -5.38 9.63 -2.02
C ALA A 226 -5.43 9.29 -3.52
N TYR A 227 -5.13 10.26 -4.40
CA TYR A 227 -5.01 10.00 -5.84
C TYR A 227 -3.78 9.15 -6.14
N ILE A 228 -2.62 9.48 -5.56
CA ILE A 228 -1.35 8.76 -5.80
C ILE A 228 -1.53 7.27 -5.52
N ILE A 229 -2.10 6.92 -4.37
CA ILE A 229 -2.32 5.52 -3.98
C ILE A 229 -3.52 4.93 -4.73
N GLY A 230 -4.65 5.62 -4.76
CA GLY A 230 -5.90 5.09 -5.33
C GLY A 230 -5.85 4.83 -6.83
N SER A 231 -5.15 5.69 -7.60
CA SER A 231 -5.02 5.53 -9.05
C SER A 231 -4.30 4.24 -9.47
N THR A 232 -3.49 3.66 -8.58
CA THR A 232 -2.76 2.41 -8.86
C THR A 232 -3.71 1.23 -9.12
N VAL A 233 -4.91 1.22 -8.54
CA VAL A 233 -5.92 0.18 -8.77
C VAL A 233 -6.33 0.14 -10.24
N GLY A 234 -6.76 1.28 -10.77
CA GLY A 234 -7.17 1.38 -12.18
C GLY A 234 -6.02 1.15 -13.16
N MET A 235 -4.82 1.65 -12.84
CA MET A 235 -3.63 1.42 -13.66
C MET A 235 -3.25 -0.06 -13.70
N SER A 236 -3.25 -0.73 -12.55
CA SER A 236 -2.97 -2.17 -12.48
C SER A 236 -4.02 -3.00 -13.23
N ALA A 237 -5.30 -2.61 -13.15
CA ALA A 237 -6.39 -3.32 -13.86
C ALA A 237 -6.26 -3.29 -15.38
N VAL A 238 -5.59 -2.29 -15.96
CA VAL A 238 -5.30 -2.19 -17.40
C VAL A 238 -3.88 -2.67 -17.76
N GLY A 239 -3.19 -3.35 -16.86
CA GLY A 239 -1.89 -3.97 -17.10
C GLY A 239 -0.68 -3.05 -16.93
N LEU A 240 -0.85 -1.83 -16.42
CA LEU A 240 0.27 -0.96 -16.06
C LEU A 240 0.90 -1.41 -14.72
N LYS A 241 2.17 -1.07 -14.53
CA LYS A 241 2.95 -1.34 -13.32
C LYS A 241 3.31 -0.01 -12.64
N PRO A 242 2.42 0.57 -11.82
CA PRO A 242 2.69 1.83 -11.16
C PRO A 242 3.67 1.67 -10.00
N ILE A 243 4.72 2.48 -10.02
CA ILE A 243 5.60 2.78 -8.91
C ILE A 243 5.22 4.18 -8.45
N VAL A 244 4.73 4.32 -7.23
CA VAL A 244 4.30 5.63 -6.72
C VAL A 244 5.08 6.01 -5.48
N GLU A 245 5.21 7.31 -5.24
CA GLU A 245 5.91 7.83 -4.08
C GLU A 245 5.02 8.74 -3.26
N VAL A 246 4.97 8.46 -1.96
CA VAL A 246 4.49 9.37 -0.91
C VAL A 246 5.72 9.91 -0.22
N GLN A 247 5.98 11.20 -0.32
CA GLN A 247 7.26 11.84 0.02
C GLN A 247 7.79 11.57 1.43
N PHE A 248 6.89 11.39 2.40
CA PHE A 248 7.21 11.08 3.80
C PHE A 248 6.14 10.18 4.41
N ALA A 249 6.54 9.37 5.37
CA ALA A 249 5.61 8.51 6.12
C ALA A 249 4.46 9.31 6.76
N ASP A 250 4.75 10.50 7.26
CA ASP A 250 3.77 11.43 7.84
C ASP A 250 2.68 11.87 6.86
N TYR A 251 2.92 11.76 5.55
CA TYR A 251 1.97 12.19 4.51
C TYR A 251 1.08 11.07 3.99
N ILE A 252 1.27 9.83 4.42
CA ILE A 252 0.51 8.70 3.90
C ILE A 252 -0.98 8.72 4.31
N TYR A 253 -1.32 9.41 5.41
CA TYR A 253 -2.66 9.36 6.03
C TYR A 253 -3.82 9.68 5.09
N PRO A 254 -3.77 10.72 4.21
CA PRO A 254 -4.85 10.97 3.25
C PRO A 254 -5.06 9.81 2.25
N GLY A 255 -4.03 9.01 1.99
CA GLY A 255 -4.07 7.87 1.09
C GLY A 255 -4.44 6.54 1.76
N ILE A 256 -4.50 6.49 3.09
CA ILE A 256 -4.82 5.25 3.83
C ILE A 256 -6.22 4.73 3.50
N ASN A 257 -7.20 5.61 3.27
CA ASN A 257 -8.53 5.18 2.87
C ASN A 257 -8.47 4.33 1.59
N GLN A 258 -7.79 4.80 0.54
CA GLN A 258 -7.63 4.07 -0.72
C GLN A 258 -6.83 2.79 -0.55
N LEU A 259 -5.78 2.83 0.28
CA LEU A 259 -4.97 1.66 0.58
C LEU A 259 -5.81 0.56 1.24
N VAL A 260 -6.62 0.91 2.24
CA VAL A 260 -7.41 -0.06 3.03
C VAL A 260 -8.67 -0.51 2.30
N THR A 261 -9.37 0.40 1.60
CA THR A 261 -10.68 0.09 1.00
C THR A 261 -10.57 -0.60 -0.34
N GLU A 262 -9.58 -0.21 -1.15
CA GLU A 262 -9.47 -0.66 -2.54
C GLU A 262 -8.21 -1.49 -2.79
N VAL A 263 -7.02 -0.89 -2.58
CA VAL A 263 -5.75 -1.51 -2.98
C VAL A 263 -5.53 -2.86 -2.31
N SER A 264 -5.73 -2.92 -1.00
CA SER A 264 -5.44 -4.12 -0.20
C SER A 264 -6.50 -5.23 -0.31
N LYS A 265 -7.74 -4.87 -0.66
CA LYS A 265 -8.88 -5.80 -0.65
C LYS A 265 -9.26 -6.31 -2.05
N SER A 266 -8.82 -5.65 -3.10
CA SER A 266 -9.25 -5.95 -4.48
C SER A 266 -9.06 -7.41 -4.86
N CYS A 267 -7.91 -8.01 -4.56
CA CYS A 267 -7.64 -9.42 -4.84
C CYS A 267 -8.62 -10.35 -4.11
N TYR A 268 -8.80 -10.15 -2.81
CA TYR A 268 -9.69 -10.98 -1.98
C TYR A 268 -11.16 -10.86 -2.39
N LEU A 269 -11.67 -9.63 -2.51
CA LEU A 269 -13.09 -9.38 -2.84
C LEU A 269 -13.44 -9.81 -4.26
N SER A 270 -12.49 -9.82 -5.18
CA SER A 270 -12.68 -10.28 -6.56
C SER A 270 -12.43 -11.79 -6.76
N ASN A 271 -12.23 -12.53 -5.71
CA ASN A 271 -11.88 -13.96 -5.78
C ASN A 271 -10.63 -14.20 -6.66
N GLY A 272 -9.59 -13.36 -6.45
CA GLY A 272 -8.31 -13.46 -7.16
C GLY A 272 -8.28 -12.86 -8.57
N LYS A 273 -9.39 -12.29 -9.06
CA LYS A 273 -9.49 -11.79 -10.45
C LYS A 273 -8.77 -10.45 -10.66
N TYR A 274 -8.70 -9.62 -9.64
CA TYR A 274 -8.15 -8.26 -9.72
C TYR A 274 -7.10 -8.00 -8.64
N PRO A 275 -5.94 -8.68 -8.68
CA PRO A 275 -4.81 -8.31 -7.84
C PRO A 275 -4.30 -6.93 -8.26
N VAL A 276 -3.81 -6.14 -7.31
CA VAL A 276 -3.24 -4.81 -7.56
C VAL A 276 -1.73 -4.89 -7.48
N SER A 277 -1.07 -4.90 -8.65
CA SER A 277 0.39 -4.91 -8.74
C SER A 277 0.93 -3.49 -8.74
N ASN A 278 1.43 -3.03 -7.61
CA ASN A 278 2.03 -1.71 -7.46
C ASN A 278 3.17 -1.71 -6.45
N ILE A 279 4.01 -0.66 -6.50
CA ILE A 279 4.96 -0.33 -5.44
C ILE A 279 4.62 1.05 -4.92
N ILE A 280 4.41 1.18 -3.61
CA ILE A 280 4.22 2.45 -2.92
C ILE A 280 5.49 2.72 -2.11
N ARG A 281 6.34 3.61 -2.60
CA ARG A 281 7.56 4.07 -1.94
C ARG A 281 7.21 5.06 -0.86
N VAL A 282 7.81 4.90 0.31
CA VAL A 282 7.57 5.77 1.47
C VAL A 282 8.89 6.05 2.19
N PRO A 283 9.52 7.19 1.96
CA PRO A 283 10.60 7.69 2.80
C PRO A 283 10.16 7.82 4.26
N ILE A 284 10.92 7.23 5.18
CA ILE A 284 10.52 7.03 6.58
C ILE A 284 11.67 7.28 7.55
N GLY A 285 11.38 7.39 8.82
CA GLY A 285 12.30 7.43 9.93
C GLY A 285 12.79 8.83 10.30
N ALA A 286 13.30 8.99 11.52
CA ALA A 286 13.88 10.23 11.99
C ALA A 286 15.29 10.42 11.43
N TYR A 287 15.59 11.64 10.98
CA TYR A 287 16.93 12.01 10.53
C TYR A 287 17.11 13.53 10.51
N GLY A 288 18.08 14.00 11.25
CA GLY A 288 18.58 15.37 11.13
C GLY A 288 17.62 16.47 11.50
N GLY A 289 16.73 16.27 12.48
CA GLY A 289 15.82 17.30 12.94
C GLY A 289 14.65 17.55 11.99
N GLY A 290 14.15 16.51 11.32
CA GLY A 290 12.95 16.57 10.46
C GLY A 290 11.67 17.00 11.21
N GLY A 291 11.66 16.81 12.53
CA GLY A 291 10.56 17.24 13.40
C GLY A 291 9.26 16.48 13.17
N PRO A 292 8.12 17.04 13.61
CA PRO A 292 6.87 16.28 13.77
C PRO A 292 6.22 15.81 12.46
N TYR A 293 6.59 16.37 11.30
CA TYR A 293 5.93 16.09 10.02
C TYR A 293 6.85 15.46 8.96
N HIS A 294 8.09 15.11 9.33
CA HIS A 294 9.07 14.54 8.40
C HIS A 294 9.90 13.41 9.04
N SER A 295 9.50 12.91 10.18
CA SER A 295 10.28 11.93 10.96
C SER A 295 9.45 10.75 11.44
N GLY A 296 8.21 10.63 11.00
CA GLY A 296 7.27 9.61 11.45
C GLY A 296 7.67 8.20 11.07
N SER A 297 7.19 7.26 11.87
CA SER A 297 7.23 5.82 11.66
C SER A 297 5.79 5.30 11.60
N VAL A 298 5.49 4.43 10.62
CA VAL A 298 4.11 3.97 10.31
C VAL A 298 4.02 2.46 10.14
N GLU A 299 5.05 1.73 10.53
CA GLU A 299 5.21 0.30 10.30
C GLU A 299 4.06 -0.50 10.90
N THR A 300 3.70 -0.24 12.15
CA THR A 300 2.62 -0.93 12.86
C THR A 300 1.26 -0.72 12.19
N MET A 301 0.95 0.52 11.84
CA MET A 301 -0.30 0.83 11.15
C MET A 301 -0.40 0.09 9.83
N LEU A 302 0.68 0.06 9.05
CA LEU A 302 0.72 -0.64 7.77
C LEU A 302 0.70 -2.16 7.93
N ALA A 303 1.39 -2.70 8.93
CA ALA A 303 1.42 -4.15 9.21
C ALA A 303 0.04 -4.72 9.54
N GLN A 304 -0.88 -3.91 10.10
CA GLN A 304 -2.25 -4.30 10.39
C GLN A 304 -3.12 -4.44 9.12
N ILE A 305 -2.77 -3.78 8.01
CA ILE A 305 -3.54 -3.85 6.76
C ILE A 305 -3.29 -5.22 6.11
N LYS A 306 -4.34 -6.00 5.85
CA LYS A 306 -4.24 -7.32 5.21
C LYS A 306 -4.19 -7.16 3.69
N GLY A 307 -3.59 -8.12 2.98
CA GLY A 307 -3.52 -8.09 1.50
C GLY A 307 -2.41 -7.21 0.92
N ILE A 308 -1.47 -6.72 1.74
CA ILE A 308 -0.26 -5.99 1.30
C ILE A 308 1.02 -6.66 1.78
N LYS A 309 2.13 -6.36 1.13
CA LYS A 309 3.49 -6.70 1.57
C LYS A 309 4.26 -5.45 1.96
N ILE A 310 5.26 -5.60 2.84
CA ILE A 310 6.05 -4.47 3.33
C ILE A 310 7.53 -4.86 3.34
N ALA A 311 8.34 -4.16 2.55
CA ALA A 311 9.79 -4.23 2.56
C ALA A 311 10.39 -3.06 3.35
N TYR A 312 11.50 -3.29 4.02
CA TYR A 312 12.27 -2.26 4.72
C TYR A 312 13.76 -2.59 4.70
N PRO A 313 14.43 -2.40 3.55
CA PRO A 313 15.85 -2.72 3.41
C PRO A 313 16.72 -1.80 4.26
N SER A 314 17.84 -2.34 4.71
CA SER A 314 18.85 -1.61 5.48
C SER A 314 20.11 -1.24 4.67
N ASN A 315 20.26 -1.75 3.45
CA ASN A 315 21.45 -1.52 2.61
C ASN A 315 21.11 -1.54 1.12
N ALA A 316 22.04 -1.07 0.29
CA ALA A 316 21.85 -0.87 -1.14
C ALA A 316 21.57 -2.19 -1.91
N ALA A 317 22.25 -3.28 -1.58
CA ALA A 317 22.04 -4.55 -2.26
C ALA A 317 20.64 -5.13 -1.99
N ASP A 318 20.23 -5.13 -0.73
CA ASP A 318 18.90 -5.58 -0.34
C ASP A 318 17.80 -4.69 -0.92
N PHE A 319 18.04 -3.37 -0.98
CA PHE A 319 17.14 -2.42 -1.64
C PHE A 319 16.89 -2.86 -3.09
N LYS A 320 17.96 -3.01 -3.89
CA LYS A 320 17.85 -3.35 -5.31
C LYS A 320 17.14 -4.69 -5.53
N GLY A 321 17.52 -5.72 -4.77
CA GLY A 321 16.94 -7.05 -4.89
C GLY A 321 15.47 -7.12 -4.50
N LEU A 322 15.09 -6.52 -3.36
CA LEU A 322 13.71 -6.45 -2.88
C LEU A 322 12.83 -5.58 -3.77
N PHE A 323 13.36 -4.48 -4.31
CA PHE A 323 12.61 -3.60 -5.21
C PHE A 323 12.21 -4.32 -6.50
N LYS A 324 13.14 -5.11 -7.06
CA LYS A 324 12.82 -5.95 -8.23
C LYS A 324 11.80 -7.04 -7.89
N ALA A 325 11.92 -7.69 -6.74
CA ALA A 325 10.93 -8.66 -6.30
C ALA A 325 9.55 -8.01 -6.13
N ALA A 326 9.49 -6.80 -5.57
CA ALA A 326 8.26 -6.01 -5.45
C ALA A 326 7.62 -5.70 -6.81
N PHE A 327 8.42 -5.37 -7.81
CA PHE A 327 7.92 -5.07 -9.16
C PHE A 327 7.27 -6.29 -9.84
N TYR A 328 7.88 -7.48 -9.67
CA TYR A 328 7.32 -8.71 -10.22
C TYR A 328 6.20 -9.33 -9.38
N ASP A 329 6.00 -8.84 -8.16
CA ASP A 329 4.90 -9.31 -7.32
C ASP A 329 3.56 -8.78 -7.82
N PRO A 330 2.53 -9.63 -7.96
CA PRO A 330 1.20 -9.20 -8.36
C PRO A 330 0.42 -8.50 -7.23
N ASN A 331 0.97 -8.45 -6.01
CA ASN A 331 0.32 -7.87 -4.85
C ASN A 331 0.82 -6.46 -4.56
N PRO A 332 0.07 -5.64 -3.80
CA PRO A 332 0.53 -4.33 -3.36
C PRO A 332 1.75 -4.46 -2.44
N VAL A 333 2.79 -3.68 -2.73
CA VAL A 333 3.99 -3.60 -1.90
C VAL A 333 4.20 -2.19 -1.40
N ILE A 334 4.27 -2.04 -0.07
CA ILE A 334 4.79 -0.83 0.55
C ILE A 334 6.30 -1.00 0.69
N PHE A 335 7.06 -0.05 0.17
CA PHE A 335 8.51 -0.06 0.20
C PHE A 335 8.99 1.09 1.09
N LEU A 336 9.37 0.76 2.33
CA LEU A 336 9.82 1.73 3.34
C LEU A 336 11.30 2.00 3.15
N GLU A 337 11.66 3.28 3.06
CA GLU A 337 13.01 3.74 2.69
C GLU A 337 13.55 4.69 3.75
N HIS A 338 14.39 4.19 4.66
CA HIS A 338 14.91 5.05 5.74
C HIS A 338 15.81 6.16 5.22
N LYS A 339 15.38 7.41 5.37
CA LYS A 339 16.04 8.62 4.84
C LYS A 339 17.50 8.75 5.27
N GLY A 340 17.80 8.41 6.54
CA GLY A 340 19.15 8.44 7.08
C GLY A 340 20.12 7.47 6.40
N LEU A 341 19.59 6.43 5.74
CA LEU A 341 20.40 5.42 5.05
C LEU A 341 20.63 5.73 3.58
N TYR A 342 19.85 6.62 2.97
CA TYR A 342 19.95 6.94 1.53
C TYR A 342 21.37 7.22 1.07
N TRP A 343 22.07 8.11 1.77
CA TRP A 343 23.41 8.55 1.40
C TRP A 343 24.49 8.00 2.30
N SER A 344 24.13 7.23 3.34
CA SER A 344 25.03 6.70 4.39
C SER A 344 25.89 7.82 5.02
N LYS A 345 25.25 8.96 5.30
CA LYS A 345 25.92 10.13 5.93
C LYS A 345 25.78 10.16 7.44
N VAL A 346 24.88 9.34 8.00
CA VAL A 346 24.76 9.18 9.44
C VAL A 346 25.97 8.38 9.93
N PRO A 347 26.69 8.84 10.95
CA PRO A 347 27.84 8.09 11.47
C PRO A 347 27.45 6.65 11.87
N GLY A 348 28.27 5.68 11.49
CA GLY A 348 28.04 4.25 11.72
C GLY A 348 27.16 3.56 10.66
N THR A 349 26.70 4.29 9.63
CA THR A 349 25.87 3.73 8.53
C THR A 349 26.65 3.48 7.23
N GLU A 350 27.97 3.53 7.26
CA GLU A 350 28.83 3.39 6.08
C GLU A 350 28.59 2.07 5.33
N ASP A 351 28.24 1.02 6.05
CA ASP A 351 27.91 -0.31 5.50
C ASP A 351 26.55 -0.36 4.80
N ALA A 352 25.73 0.71 4.84
CA ALA A 352 24.53 0.79 3.99
C ALA A 352 24.90 0.92 2.51
N LYS A 353 26.10 1.44 2.22
CA LYS A 353 26.73 1.32 0.89
C LYS A 353 27.25 -0.09 0.72
N THR A 354 26.77 -0.77 -0.30
CA THR A 354 27.24 -2.10 -0.67
C THR A 354 27.71 -2.14 -2.11
N VAL A 355 28.42 -3.19 -2.49
CA VAL A 355 28.65 -3.46 -3.90
C VAL A 355 27.30 -3.54 -4.61
N GLU A 356 27.19 -2.84 -5.75
CA GLU A 356 25.96 -2.89 -6.53
C GLU A 356 25.72 -4.28 -7.07
N PRO A 357 24.57 -4.92 -6.79
CA PRO A 357 24.24 -6.20 -7.40
C PRO A 357 24.07 -6.09 -8.92
N ALA A 358 24.35 -7.19 -9.60
CA ALA A 358 24.09 -7.28 -11.02
C ALA A 358 22.60 -7.09 -11.38
N GLU A 359 22.34 -6.82 -12.64
CA GLU A 359 20.98 -6.55 -13.12
C GLU A 359 20.01 -7.74 -12.94
N ASP A 360 20.54 -8.97 -12.90
CA ASP A 360 19.76 -10.19 -12.69
C ASP A 360 19.44 -10.50 -11.22
N TYR A 361 20.04 -9.72 -10.27
CA TYR A 361 19.85 -9.97 -8.84
C TYR A 361 18.43 -9.65 -8.38
N ILE A 362 17.82 -10.59 -7.68
CA ILE A 362 16.50 -10.47 -7.08
C ILE A 362 16.45 -11.17 -5.72
N LEU A 363 15.83 -10.54 -4.74
CA LEU A 363 15.73 -11.02 -3.37
C LEU A 363 14.25 -11.21 -2.96
N PRO A 364 13.82 -12.43 -2.56
CA PRO A 364 12.44 -12.70 -2.20
C PRO A 364 12.03 -12.06 -0.88
N PHE A 365 10.75 -11.78 -0.71
CA PHE A 365 10.15 -11.37 0.55
C PHE A 365 10.16 -12.50 1.59
N GLY A 366 10.22 -12.14 2.88
CA GLY A 366 10.18 -13.11 3.98
C GLY A 366 11.48 -13.89 4.17
N LYS A 367 12.61 -13.30 3.77
CA LYS A 367 13.96 -13.85 3.99
C LYS A 367 14.82 -12.85 4.75
N ALA A 368 14.94 -13.04 6.06
CA ALA A 368 15.82 -12.26 6.91
C ALA A 368 17.29 -12.61 6.67
N ASN A 369 18.19 -11.76 7.15
CA ASN A 369 19.64 -11.94 7.03
C ASN A 369 20.33 -11.85 8.39
N ILE A 370 21.24 -12.76 8.67
CA ILE A 370 22.13 -12.61 9.82
C ILE A 370 23.31 -11.73 9.39
N VAL A 371 23.27 -10.47 9.81
CA VAL A 371 24.30 -9.47 9.42
C VAL A 371 25.54 -9.50 10.32
N LYS A 372 25.43 -10.17 11.47
CA LYS A 372 26.54 -10.46 12.38
C LYS A 372 26.24 -11.76 13.12
N PHE A 373 27.16 -12.71 13.07
CA PHE A 373 27.08 -13.94 13.87
C PHE A 373 27.73 -13.73 15.24
N ALA A 374 27.21 -14.41 16.26
CA ALA A 374 27.90 -14.60 17.50
C ALA A 374 28.99 -15.71 17.37
N ASN A 375 29.98 -15.69 18.23
CA ASN A 375 31.04 -16.72 18.26
C ASN A 375 30.49 -18.04 18.78
N GLU A 376 30.84 -19.14 18.14
CA GLU A 376 30.40 -20.49 18.50
C GLU A 376 30.76 -20.85 19.98
N GLU A 377 31.94 -20.46 20.42
CA GLU A 377 32.40 -20.67 21.81
C GLU A 377 31.51 -19.96 22.82
N GLU A 378 31.09 -18.71 22.54
CA GLU A 378 30.21 -17.94 23.43
C GLU A 378 28.75 -18.47 23.36
N ILE A 379 28.31 -18.99 22.23
CA ILE A 379 27.03 -19.70 22.11
C ILE A 379 27.01 -20.94 23.01
N GLN A 380 28.05 -21.78 22.93
CA GLN A 380 28.14 -22.99 23.75
C GLN A 380 28.21 -22.70 25.27
N LYS A 381 28.71 -21.55 25.66
CA LYS A 381 28.73 -21.08 27.06
C LYS A 381 27.41 -20.45 27.51
N GLY A 382 26.39 -20.31 26.63
CA GLY A 382 25.14 -19.63 26.94
C GLY A 382 25.28 -18.13 27.23
N ARG A 383 26.32 -17.47 26.68
CA ARG A 383 26.65 -16.07 26.94
C ARG A 383 26.25 -15.12 25.83
N THR A 384 25.36 -15.54 24.95
CA THR A 384 24.99 -14.80 23.76
C THR A 384 23.54 -14.34 23.80
N LEU A 385 23.22 -13.35 22.98
CA LEU A 385 21.86 -12.96 22.69
C LEU A 385 21.69 -12.58 21.20
N VAL A 386 20.46 -12.63 20.70
CA VAL A 386 20.12 -12.17 19.35
C VAL A 386 19.38 -10.84 19.41
N VAL A 387 19.82 -9.87 18.59
CA VAL A 387 19.09 -8.63 18.31
C VAL A 387 18.39 -8.78 16.96
N VAL A 388 17.09 -8.65 16.95
CA VAL A 388 16.25 -8.71 15.74
C VAL A 388 15.74 -7.32 15.42
N THR A 389 15.99 -6.83 14.22
CA THR A 389 15.69 -5.45 13.85
C THR A 389 15.55 -5.28 12.33
N TYR A 390 15.42 -4.04 11.86
CA TYR A 390 15.35 -3.64 10.45
C TYR A 390 15.79 -2.18 10.30
N GLY A 391 16.01 -1.73 9.05
CA GLY A 391 16.32 -0.35 8.75
C GLY A 391 17.47 0.23 9.54
N MET A 392 17.30 1.37 10.20
CA MET A 392 18.33 2.04 11.01
C MET A 392 18.74 1.21 12.22
N GLY A 393 17.84 0.42 12.80
CA GLY A 393 18.11 -0.44 13.95
C GLY A 393 19.28 -1.40 13.73
N VAL A 394 19.53 -1.82 12.50
CA VAL A 394 20.68 -2.67 12.13
C VAL A 394 21.99 -1.97 12.47
N TYR A 395 22.10 -0.68 12.25
CA TYR A 395 23.33 0.09 12.51
C TYR A 395 23.50 0.40 13.98
N TRP A 396 22.42 0.70 14.70
CA TRP A 396 22.46 0.81 16.16
C TRP A 396 22.91 -0.52 16.81
N ALA A 397 22.39 -1.64 16.31
CA ALA A 397 22.78 -2.97 16.80
C ALA A 397 24.26 -3.31 16.49
N LYS A 398 24.74 -2.99 15.29
CA LYS A 398 26.16 -3.17 14.93
C LYS A 398 27.08 -2.35 15.80
N GLU A 399 26.73 -1.10 16.05
CA GLU A 399 27.56 -0.23 16.91
C GLU A 399 27.56 -0.71 18.38
N ALA A 400 26.38 -1.02 18.94
CA ALA A 400 26.28 -1.56 20.30
C ALA A 400 27.05 -2.87 20.44
N ALA A 401 27.03 -3.76 19.47
CA ALA A 401 27.68 -5.04 19.48
C ALA A 401 29.23 -4.97 19.56
N LYS A 402 29.83 -3.82 19.25
CA LYS A 402 31.30 -3.62 19.42
C LYS A 402 31.75 -3.74 20.87
N ASN A 403 30.86 -3.44 21.83
CA ASN A 403 31.15 -3.52 23.27
C ASN A 403 31.03 -4.96 23.82
N PHE A 404 30.57 -5.92 23.00
CA PHE A 404 30.27 -7.30 23.45
C PHE A 404 30.83 -8.31 22.44
N GLU A 405 32.15 -8.32 22.28
CA GLU A 405 32.83 -9.10 21.27
C GLU A 405 32.40 -10.58 21.27
N GLY A 406 31.93 -11.06 20.10
CA GLY A 406 31.51 -12.43 19.89
C GLY A 406 30.19 -12.84 20.55
N ARG A 407 29.53 -11.98 21.35
CA ARG A 407 28.36 -12.34 22.15
C ARG A 407 27.03 -11.94 21.52
N ILE A 408 27.02 -11.11 20.49
CA ILE A 408 25.82 -10.57 19.90
C ILE A 408 25.64 -11.09 18.46
N GLU A 409 24.51 -11.73 18.20
CA GLU A 409 24.03 -12.00 16.86
C GLU A 409 23.02 -10.94 16.45
N ILE A 410 23.04 -10.52 15.16
CA ILE A 410 22.15 -9.49 14.67
C ILE A 410 21.41 -10.02 13.44
N ILE A 411 20.09 -9.98 13.49
CA ILE A 411 19.19 -10.33 12.38
C ILE A 411 18.56 -9.06 11.83
N ASP A 412 18.76 -8.82 10.53
CA ASP A 412 18.02 -7.86 9.73
C ASP A 412 16.81 -8.55 9.11
N LEU A 413 15.61 -8.13 9.49
CA LEU A 413 14.36 -8.70 8.97
C LEU A 413 14.16 -8.43 7.47
N ARG A 414 14.69 -7.35 6.90
CA ARG A 414 14.54 -6.94 5.50
C ARG A 414 13.10 -6.69 5.06
N THR A 415 12.17 -7.47 5.59
CA THR A 415 10.73 -7.36 5.31
C THR A 415 9.93 -7.46 6.60
N ILE A 416 8.96 -6.56 6.74
CA ILE A 416 8.03 -6.53 7.87
C ILE A 416 6.84 -7.44 7.61
N LYS A 417 6.48 -7.59 6.33
CA LYS A 417 5.36 -8.43 5.94
C LYS A 417 5.60 -9.07 4.56
N PRO A 418 5.81 -10.37 4.50
CA PRO A 418 5.92 -11.33 5.62
C PRO A 418 7.23 -11.17 6.41
N ILE A 419 7.21 -11.55 7.71
CA ILE A 419 8.40 -11.72 8.55
C ILE A 419 8.95 -13.14 8.38
N ASP A 420 10.26 -13.31 8.41
CA ASP A 420 10.93 -14.62 8.49
C ASP A 420 10.90 -15.16 9.91
N GLU A 421 9.73 -15.60 10.35
CA GLU A 421 9.56 -16.16 11.70
C GLU A 421 10.40 -17.42 11.92
N THR A 422 10.63 -18.20 10.86
CA THR A 422 11.39 -19.45 10.94
C THR A 422 12.82 -19.20 11.38
N LEU A 423 13.53 -18.33 10.65
CA LEU A 423 14.91 -17.98 11.00
C LEU A 423 14.98 -17.35 12.41
N VAL A 424 14.09 -16.41 12.72
CA VAL A 424 14.11 -15.74 14.02
C VAL A 424 13.88 -16.73 15.15
N PHE A 425 12.89 -17.63 15.06
CA PHE A 425 12.63 -18.61 16.10
C PHE A 425 13.79 -19.62 16.28
N GLU A 426 14.42 -20.03 15.18
CA GLU A 426 15.62 -20.89 15.24
C GLU A 426 16.75 -20.20 16.02
N ARG A 427 17.04 -18.94 15.68
CA ARG A 427 18.14 -18.21 16.33
C ARG A 427 17.83 -17.89 17.78
N VAL A 428 16.62 -17.48 18.11
CA VAL A 428 16.18 -17.27 19.50
C VAL A 428 16.33 -18.52 20.34
N LYS A 429 16.00 -19.70 19.81
CA LYS A 429 16.18 -20.98 20.53
C LYS A 429 17.65 -21.33 20.79
N ILE A 430 18.55 -20.87 19.93
CA ILE A 430 19.99 -21.09 20.09
C ILE A 430 20.57 -20.19 21.17
N HIS A 431 20.13 -18.92 21.21
CA HIS A 431 20.71 -17.91 22.11
C HIS A 431 20.03 -17.83 23.48
N GLY A 432 18.80 -18.29 23.60
CA GLY A 432 18.02 -18.18 24.85
C GLY A 432 17.57 -16.76 25.22
N LYS A 433 18.20 -15.74 24.65
CA LYS A 433 17.98 -14.32 24.96
C LYS A 433 17.75 -13.53 23.66
N CYS A 434 16.74 -12.62 23.66
CA CYS A 434 16.35 -11.88 22.48
C CYS A 434 16.00 -10.42 22.80
N ILE A 435 16.49 -9.49 21.97
CA ILE A 435 16.03 -8.10 21.94
C ILE A 435 15.39 -7.85 20.57
N LEU A 436 14.16 -7.34 20.56
CA LEU A 436 13.52 -6.77 19.37
C LEU A 436 13.72 -5.27 19.40
N LEU A 437 14.29 -4.72 18.33
CA LEU A 437 14.60 -3.29 18.22
C LEU A 437 13.83 -2.67 17.05
N THR A 438 13.11 -1.58 17.32
CA THR A 438 12.42 -0.76 16.31
C THR A 438 12.68 0.71 16.55
N GLU A 439 12.61 1.52 15.50
CA GLU A 439 12.60 2.99 15.62
C GLU A 439 11.21 3.53 15.99
N GLU A 440 10.16 2.79 15.67
CA GLU A 440 8.78 3.17 15.96
C GLU A 440 8.51 3.28 17.47
N ALA A 441 7.47 4.05 17.84
CA ALA A 441 7.00 4.10 19.23
C ALA A 441 6.67 2.69 19.75
N LEU A 442 7.12 2.38 20.97
CA LEU A 442 7.11 1.02 21.49
C LEU A 442 5.70 0.49 21.74
N ASN A 443 4.85 1.29 22.40
CA ASN A 443 3.54 0.84 22.87
C ASN A 443 2.60 0.47 21.72
N ASN A 444 2.07 -0.75 21.77
CA ASN A 444 1.21 -1.33 20.75
C ASN A 444 1.89 -1.54 19.39
N SER A 445 3.22 -1.56 19.35
CA SER A 445 3.98 -1.76 18.11
C SER A 445 3.83 -3.19 17.57
N MET A 446 4.11 -3.34 16.29
CA MET A 446 4.18 -4.68 15.69
C MET A 446 5.29 -5.55 16.33
N MET A 447 6.32 -4.94 16.88
CA MET A 447 7.40 -5.65 17.55
C MET A 447 6.94 -6.25 18.89
N GLU A 448 6.03 -5.59 19.64
CA GLU A 448 5.39 -6.22 20.81
C GLU A 448 4.58 -7.44 20.43
N ALA A 449 3.77 -7.34 19.36
CA ALA A 449 3.02 -8.48 18.83
C ALA A 449 3.94 -9.61 18.35
N PHE A 450 5.10 -9.27 17.78
CA PHE A 450 6.11 -10.25 17.36
C PHE A 450 6.80 -10.88 18.58
N GLY A 451 7.14 -10.09 19.59
CA GLY A 451 7.70 -10.57 20.86
C GLY A 451 6.78 -11.58 21.56
N ALA A 452 5.48 -11.33 21.54
CA ALA A 452 4.49 -12.30 22.06
C ALA A 452 4.50 -13.62 21.26
N ARG A 453 4.67 -13.58 19.93
CA ARG A 453 4.82 -14.80 19.11
C ARG A 453 6.11 -15.54 19.40
N ILE A 454 7.23 -14.82 19.57
CA ILE A 454 8.51 -15.42 19.98
C ILE A 454 8.38 -16.09 21.35
N SER A 455 7.83 -15.37 22.34
CA SER A 455 7.61 -15.90 23.68
C SER A 455 6.76 -17.18 23.65
N LYS A 456 5.71 -17.22 22.85
CA LYS A 456 4.86 -18.40 22.68
C LYS A 456 5.61 -19.59 22.05
N ASN A 457 6.36 -19.36 20.97
CA ASN A 457 6.96 -20.43 20.17
C ASN A 457 8.35 -20.88 20.68
N CYS A 458 9.02 -20.03 21.45
CA CYS A 458 10.37 -20.28 21.96
C CYS A 458 10.41 -20.44 23.51
N PHE A 459 9.27 -20.41 24.21
CA PHE A 459 9.16 -20.38 25.68
C PHE A 459 10.15 -21.31 26.41
N LYS A 460 10.23 -22.57 25.97
CA LYS A 460 11.08 -23.59 26.61
C LYS A 460 12.60 -23.39 26.43
N TYR A 461 12.97 -22.43 25.59
CA TYR A 461 14.36 -22.13 25.20
C TYR A 461 14.78 -20.75 25.66
N LEU A 462 13.89 -19.98 26.29
CA LEU A 462 14.19 -18.64 26.76
C LEU A 462 14.78 -18.68 28.19
N ASP A 463 15.93 -18.05 28.32
CA ASP A 463 16.61 -17.84 29.63
C ASP A 463 16.15 -16.52 30.29
N ALA A 464 15.56 -15.62 29.51
CA ALA A 464 15.00 -14.34 29.94
C ALA A 464 13.72 -13.99 29.15
N ALA A 465 12.94 -13.06 29.68
CA ALA A 465 11.85 -12.48 28.90
C ALA A 465 12.37 -11.85 27.60
N VAL A 466 11.57 -11.92 26.52
CA VAL A 466 11.88 -11.21 25.27
C VAL A 466 11.85 -9.71 25.54
N GLU A 467 12.99 -9.06 25.41
CA GLU A 467 13.09 -7.60 25.56
C GLU A 467 12.68 -6.92 24.26
N ILE A 468 11.93 -5.81 24.38
CA ILE A 468 11.49 -5.04 23.22
C ILE A 468 11.86 -3.58 23.45
N MET A 469 12.55 -2.99 22.47
CA MET A 469 13.05 -1.63 22.55
C MET A 469 12.58 -0.83 21.33
N GLY A 470 12.00 0.34 21.61
CA GLY A 470 11.53 1.28 20.60
C GLY A 470 11.63 2.72 21.10
N SER A 471 11.10 3.65 20.32
CA SER A 471 11.01 5.05 20.73
C SER A 471 10.02 5.24 21.89
N LEU A 472 10.16 6.35 22.60
CA LEU A 472 9.20 6.76 23.60
C LEU A 472 7.82 6.99 22.95
N ASP A 473 6.77 6.69 23.69
CA ASP A 473 5.39 6.84 23.25
C ASP A 473 4.97 8.33 23.30
N LEU A 474 5.39 9.07 22.31
CA LEU A 474 5.13 10.50 22.17
C LEU A 474 4.39 10.79 20.87
N PRO A 475 3.52 11.85 20.84
CA PRO A 475 2.67 12.12 19.67
C PRO A 475 3.44 12.61 18.44
N ALA A 476 4.70 13.03 18.58
CA ALA A 476 5.53 13.51 17.47
C ALA A 476 7.01 13.50 17.83
N VAL A 477 7.87 13.37 16.83
CA VAL A 477 9.33 13.47 16.98
C VAL A 477 9.69 14.95 17.16
N PRO A 478 10.46 15.31 18.24
CA PRO A 478 10.88 16.67 18.45
C PRO A 478 11.85 17.19 17.38
N ILE A 479 11.76 18.50 17.05
CA ILE A 479 12.69 19.14 16.13
C ILE A 479 14.08 19.38 16.76
N ASN A 480 14.13 19.50 18.06
CA ASN A 480 15.38 19.68 18.78
C ASN A 480 16.15 18.37 18.86
N LEU A 481 17.39 18.36 18.37
CA LEU A 481 18.22 17.14 18.27
C LEU A 481 18.49 16.44 19.62
N ILE A 482 18.54 17.20 20.73
CA ILE A 482 18.73 16.60 22.06
C ILE A 482 17.47 15.81 22.47
N LEU A 483 16.30 16.38 22.22
CA LEU A 483 15.02 15.74 22.53
C LEU A 483 14.73 14.59 21.55
N GLU A 484 15.09 14.75 20.27
CA GLU A 484 15.00 13.67 19.26
C GLU A 484 15.87 12.46 19.73
N LYS A 485 17.12 12.70 20.10
CA LYS A 485 18.02 11.65 20.63
C LYS A 485 17.47 11.00 21.90
N GLU A 486 16.82 11.77 22.77
CA GLU A 486 16.20 11.24 23.99
C GLU A 486 15.00 10.36 23.67
N MET A 487 14.18 10.74 22.69
CA MET A 487 13.01 9.97 22.27
C MET A 487 13.40 8.65 21.59
N LEU A 488 14.35 8.70 20.65
CA LEU A 488 14.70 7.57 19.78
C LEU A 488 15.59 6.54 20.49
N PRO A 489 15.51 5.25 20.12
CA PRO A 489 16.56 4.28 20.43
C PRO A 489 17.88 4.68 19.77
N ASN A 490 18.96 4.19 20.32
CA ASN A 490 20.31 4.34 19.77
C ASN A 490 21.24 3.24 20.30
N ALA A 491 22.48 3.23 19.80
CA ALA A 491 23.46 2.21 20.20
C ALA A 491 23.82 2.24 21.68
N GLU A 492 23.85 3.41 22.32
CA GLU A 492 24.15 3.56 23.75
C GLU A 492 23.06 2.94 24.63
N LYS A 493 21.79 3.33 24.38
CA LYS A 493 20.63 2.77 25.08
C LYS A 493 20.52 1.25 24.87
N LEU A 494 20.77 0.79 23.64
CA LEU A 494 20.80 -0.65 23.33
C LEU A 494 21.92 -1.38 24.07
N SER A 495 23.12 -0.80 24.18
CA SER A 495 24.25 -1.40 24.92
C SER A 495 23.89 -1.60 26.39
N LEU A 496 23.18 -0.68 27.02
CA LEU A 496 22.71 -0.84 28.40
C LEU A 496 21.77 -2.04 28.52
N ARG A 497 20.81 -2.18 27.64
CA ARG A 497 19.88 -3.32 27.66
C ARG A 497 20.53 -4.65 27.35
N ILE A 498 21.48 -4.69 26.43
CA ILE A 498 22.32 -5.88 26.17
C ILE A 498 23.05 -6.29 27.45
N ASN A 499 23.68 -5.34 28.10
CA ASN A 499 24.44 -5.63 29.33
C ASN A 499 23.55 -6.20 30.44
N GLU A 500 22.38 -5.62 30.68
CA GLU A 500 21.38 -6.12 31.64
C GLU A 500 20.97 -7.57 31.35
N LEU A 501 20.63 -7.88 30.09
CA LEU A 501 20.23 -9.22 29.68
C LEU A 501 21.34 -10.26 29.73
N LEU A 502 22.59 -9.85 29.50
CA LEU A 502 23.73 -10.76 29.56
C LEU A 502 24.20 -11.08 30.98
N GLN A 503 23.75 -10.32 32.00
CA GLN A 503 24.02 -10.56 33.41
C GLN A 503 23.02 -11.53 34.07
N ASN A 504 21.84 -11.67 33.46
CA ASN A 504 20.82 -12.66 33.82
C ASN A 504 21.15 -14.03 33.21
#